data_a81cf84e0f9b5c874d148054a8731f15
#
_entry.id   a81cf84e0f9b5c874d148054a8731f15
#
_cell.length_a   1.000
_cell.length_b   1.000
_cell.length_c   1.000
_cell.angle_alpha   90.00
_cell.angle_beta   90.00
_cell.angle_gamma   90.00
#
_symmetry.space_group_name_H-M   'P 1'
#
loop_
_entity.id
_entity.type
_entity.pdbx_description
1 polymer ?
#
loop_
_entity_poly.entity_id
_entity_poly.type
_entity_poly.pdbx_seq_one_letter_code
_entity_poly.pdbx_strand_id
1 'polypeptide(L)'
;MQAYTVEPLYVKSGQEVIAADFYRPKNIEKPAVILMAHGLAALRQFKLVQYAQRFASAGYAVVLFDYRYWGGSTGRPRELVSINAQLDDWRTMIRHIQERKSIDSKRIVLWGTALSGGHV
;
A
#
# COMPACT_ATOMS: atom_id res chain seq x y z
N MET A 1 -13.67 16.31 9.26
CA MET A 1 -12.63 15.44 8.73
C MET A 1 -12.24 14.41 9.77
N GLN A 2 -12.02 13.19 9.36
CA GLN A 2 -11.65 12.10 10.25
C GLN A 2 -10.16 12.21 10.62
N ALA A 3 -9.85 12.15 11.91
CA ALA A 3 -8.46 12.05 12.37
C ALA A 3 -7.92 10.65 12.08
N TYR A 4 -6.61 10.57 11.83
CA TYR A 4 -5.95 9.31 11.51
C TYR A 4 -4.53 9.30 12.08
N THR A 5 -3.96 8.11 12.17
CA THR A 5 -2.53 7.92 12.49
C THR A 5 -1.83 7.31 11.28
N VAL A 6 -0.53 7.54 11.19
CA VAL A 6 0.31 6.93 10.14
C VAL A 6 1.42 6.16 10.83
N GLU A 7 1.57 4.90 10.47
CA GLU A 7 2.63 4.06 11.02
C GLU A 7 3.32 3.28 9.90
N PRO A 8 4.63 3.03 10.03
CA PRO A 8 5.33 2.21 9.05
C PRO A 8 4.89 0.76 9.15
N LEU A 9 4.88 0.09 8.02
CA LEU A 9 4.52 -1.32 7.91
C LEU A 9 5.54 -2.01 7.01
N TYR A 10 6.04 -3.16 7.45
CA TYR A 10 7.01 -3.95 6.69
C TYR A 10 6.45 -5.35 6.52
N VAL A 11 6.30 -5.79 5.28
CA VAL A 11 5.67 -7.05 4.96
C VAL A 11 6.64 -7.91 4.15
N LYS A 12 6.87 -9.12 4.60
CA LYS A 12 7.75 -10.05 3.90
C LYS A 12 7.06 -10.57 2.65
N SER A 13 7.75 -10.46 1.51
CA SER A 13 7.27 -10.93 0.21
C SER A 13 8.36 -11.79 -0.41
N GLY A 14 8.22 -13.11 -0.30
CA GLY A 14 9.30 -14.02 -0.67
C GLY A 14 10.53 -13.75 0.18
N GLN A 15 11.65 -13.40 -0.47
CA GLN A 15 12.90 -13.05 0.21
C GLN A 15 13.04 -11.55 0.45
N GLU A 16 12.11 -10.75 -0.05
CA GLU A 16 12.17 -9.31 0.05
C GLU A 16 11.22 -8.78 1.13
N VAL A 17 11.43 -7.52 1.53
CA VAL A 17 10.56 -6.84 2.48
C VAL A 17 9.96 -5.63 1.79
N ILE A 18 8.64 -5.54 1.82
CA ILE A 18 7.88 -4.44 1.24
C ILE A 18 7.65 -3.40 2.32
N ALA A 19 8.10 -2.17 2.08
CA ALA A 19 7.86 -1.05 2.97
C ALA A 19 6.57 -0.34 2.59
N ALA A 20 5.78 0.00 3.59
CA ALA A 20 4.49 0.66 3.40
C ALA A 20 4.23 1.66 4.52
N ASP A 21 3.32 2.57 4.26
CA ASP A 21 2.74 3.44 5.28
C ASP A 21 1.28 3.04 5.48
N PHE A 22 0.91 2.81 6.73
CA PHE A 22 -0.45 2.45 7.09
C PHE A 22 -1.14 3.67 7.72
N TYR A 23 -2.13 4.20 7.01
CA TYR A 23 -2.97 5.29 7.47
C TYR A 23 -4.20 4.68 8.10
N ARG A 24 -4.35 4.85 9.41
CA ARG A 24 -5.44 4.25 10.16
C ARG A 24 -6.36 5.32 10.73
N PRO A 25 -7.65 5.37 10.32
CA PRO A 25 -8.59 6.31 10.91
C PRO A 25 -8.81 6.03 12.39
N LYS A 26 -8.91 7.08 13.19
CA LYS A 26 -9.27 6.97 14.60
C LYS A 26 -10.77 6.84 14.73
N ASN A 27 -11.21 6.15 15.77
CA ASN A 27 -12.64 6.05 16.14
C ASN A 27 -13.53 5.37 15.09
N ILE A 28 -12.92 4.65 14.15
CA ILE A 28 -13.66 3.82 13.20
C ILE A 28 -13.23 2.38 13.40
N GLU A 29 -14.18 1.54 13.77
CA GLU A 29 -13.98 0.10 13.91
C GLU A 29 -14.01 -0.55 12.53
N LYS A 30 -12.98 -1.31 12.19
CA LYS A 30 -12.89 -2.07 10.95
C LYS A 30 -13.21 -1.23 9.70
N PRO A 31 -12.47 -0.15 9.43
CA PRO A 31 -12.71 0.64 8.22
C PRO A 31 -12.41 -0.17 6.97
N ALA A 32 -13.06 0.17 5.87
CA ALA A 32 -12.66 -0.33 4.56
C ALA A 32 -11.24 0.16 4.27
N VAL A 33 -10.48 -0.60 3.49
CA VAL A 33 -9.08 -0.30 3.22
C VAL A 33 -8.87 -0.03 1.74
N ILE A 34 -8.06 0.99 1.45
CA ILE A 34 -7.59 1.28 0.10
C ILE A 34 -6.11 0.91 0.04
N LEU A 35 -5.77 -0.03 -0.81
CA LEU A 35 -4.39 -0.46 -1.02
C LEU A 35 -3.87 0.27 -2.25
N MET A 36 -2.78 1.02 -2.08
CA MET A 36 -2.24 1.92 -3.09
C MET A 36 -0.79 1.59 -3.42
N ALA A 37 -0.47 1.69 -4.69
CA ALA A 37 0.90 1.71 -5.17
C ALA A 37 1.01 2.71 -6.32
N HIS A 38 2.21 3.26 -6.49
CA HIS A 38 2.47 4.23 -7.54
C HIS A 38 2.83 3.55 -8.87
N GLY A 39 3.02 4.36 -9.89
CA GLY A 39 3.45 3.89 -11.19
C GLY A 39 4.97 3.71 -11.28
N LEU A 40 5.44 3.54 -12.52
CA LEU A 40 6.85 3.34 -12.81
C LEU A 40 7.67 4.54 -12.33
N ALA A 41 8.82 4.26 -11.69
CA ALA A 41 9.81 5.24 -11.23
C ALA A 41 9.30 6.25 -10.21
N ALA A 42 8.08 6.08 -9.68
CA ALA A 42 7.57 6.92 -8.59
C ALA A 42 7.64 6.16 -7.28
N LEU A 43 7.78 6.90 -6.18
CA LEU A 43 7.85 6.34 -4.84
C LEU A 43 6.59 6.71 -4.05
N ARG A 44 6.28 5.92 -3.01
CA ARG A 44 5.12 6.18 -2.15
C ARG A 44 5.14 7.58 -1.54
N GLN A 45 6.34 8.17 -1.37
CA GLN A 45 6.52 9.48 -0.74
C GLN A 45 6.21 10.66 -1.66
N PHE A 46 5.90 10.40 -2.93
CA PHE A 46 5.59 11.47 -3.87
C PHE A 46 4.09 11.79 -3.83
N LYS A 47 3.50 12.12 -4.95
CA LYS A 47 2.14 12.68 -5.02
C LYS A 47 1.06 11.82 -4.36
N LEU A 48 1.30 10.51 -4.22
CA LEU A 48 0.30 9.60 -3.66
C LEU A 48 0.02 9.85 -2.18
N VAL A 49 0.97 10.43 -1.45
CA VAL A 49 0.74 10.79 -0.04
C VAL A 49 -0.48 11.69 0.12
N GLN A 50 -0.67 12.64 -0.77
CA GLN A 50 -1.82 13.54 -0.72
C GLN A 50 -3.14 12.78 -0.89
N TYR A 51 -3.18 11.82 -1.81
CA TYR A 51 -4.36 10.98 -1.99
C TYR A 51 -4.61 10.09 -0.77
N ALA A 52 -3.55 9.50 -0.22
CA ALA A 52 -3.67 8.68 0.98
C ALA A 52 -4.22 9.48 2.16
N GLN A 53 -3.73 10.70 2.37
CA GLN A 53 -4.20 11.59 3.42
C GLN A 53 -5.68 11.92 3.23
N ARG A 54 -6.08 12.16 2.00
CA ARG A 54 -7.47 12.49 1.65
C ARG A 54 -8.39 11.32 1.96
N PHE A 55 -8.01 10.12 1.57
CA PHE A 55 -8.80 8.92 1.83
C PHE A 55 -8.89 8.63 3.33
N ALA A 56 -7.78 8.76 4.04
CA ALA A 56 -7.78 8.56 5.50
C ALA A 56 -8.67 9.58 6.20
N SER A 57 -8.65 10.84 5.76
CA SER A 57 -9.52 11.88 6.30
C SER A 57 -11.00 11.61 6.02
N ALA A 58 -11.29 10.82 5.00
CA ALA A 58 -12.66 10.43 4.67
C ALA A 58 -13.12 9.17 5.44
N GLY A 59 -12.25 8.58 6.26
CA GLY A 59 -12.60 7.44 7.09
C GLY A 59 -12.16 6.07 6.55
N TYR A 60 -11.36 6.04 5.50
CA TYR A 60 -10.81 4.78 4.97
C TYR A 60 -9.45 4.50 5.60
N ALA A 61 -9.15 3.23 5.86
CA ALA A 61 -7.77 2.84 6.07
C ALA A 61 -7.05 2.85 4.74
N VAL A 62 -5.77 3.23 4.74
CA VAL A 62 -4.98 3.27 3.52
C VAL A 62 -3.66 2.57 3.79
N VAL A 63 -3.26 1.69 2.88
CA VAL A 63 -1.92 1.10 2.87
C VAL A 63 -1.26 1.52 1.56
N LEU A 64 -0.22 2.33 1.66
CA LEU A 64 0.53 2.85 0.53
C LEU A 64 1.91 2.21 0.56
N PHE A 65 2.26 1.41 -0.45
CA PHE A 65 3.51 0.65 -0.42
C PHE A 65 4.42 0.95 -1.61
N ASP A 66 5.72 0.68 -1.43
CA ASP A 66 6.73 0.67 -2.49
C ASP A 66 6.91 -0.75 -2.99
N TYR A 67 7.01 -0.94 -4.30
CA TYR A 67 7.36 -2.23 -4.89
C TYR A 67 8.74 -2.67 -4.43
N ARG A 68 8.99 -3.98 -4.42
CA ARG A 68 10.36 -4.49 -4.24
C ARG A 68 11.28 -3.84 -5.27
N TYR A 69 12.54 -3.66 -4.91
CA TYR A 69 13.58 -2.95 -5.67
C TYR A 69 13.45 -1.43 -5.65
N TRP A 70 12.38 -0.86 -5.08
CA TRP A 70 12.11 0.57 -5.08
C TRP A 70 11.94 1.13 -3.67
N GLY A 71 12.28 2.40 -3.51
CA GLY A 71 12.05 3.15 -2.28
C GLY A 71 12.57 2.46 -1.03
N GLY A 72 11.70 2.35 -0.04
CA GLY A 72 12.03 1.71 1.24
C GLY A 72 11.96 0.19 1.22
N SER A 73 11.44 -0.41 0.15
CA SER A 73 11.41 -1.87 0.01
C SER A 73 12.77 -2.41 -0.38
N THR A 74 13.02 -3.68 -0.08
CA THR A 74 14.32 -4.31 -0.37
C THR A 74 14.37 -4.89 -1.78
N GLY A 75 15.54 -5.41 -2.15
CA GLY A 75 15.77 -6.11 -3.40
C GLY A 75 16.86 -5.49 -4.23
N ARG A 76 17.57 -6.34 -4.96
CA ARG A 76 18.64 -5.96 -5.90
C ARG A 76 18.48 -6.70 -7.20
N PRO A 77 18.81 -6.06 -8.34
CA PRO A 77 19.32 -4.69 -8.48
C PRO A 77 18.24 -3.66 -8.14
N ARG A 78 18.69 -2.49 -7.66
CA ARG A 78 17.74 -1.41 -7.33
C ARG A 78 17.08 -0.88 -8.59
N GLU A 79 15.82 -0.46 -8.42
CA GLU A 79 15.01 0.14 -9.48
C GLU A 79 14.75 -0.81 -10.66
N LEU A 80 14.77 -2.11 -10.38
CA LEU A 80 14.40 -3.12 -11.37
C LEU A 80 12.88 -3.09 -11.57
N VAL A 81 12.44 -3.06 -12.82
CA VAL A 81 11.03 -3.20 -13.15
C VAL A 81 10.77 -4.64 -13.56
N SER A 82 10.01 -5.35 -12.75
CA SER A 82 9.56 -6.71 -13.04
C SER A 82 8.06 -6.78 -12.80
N ILE A 83 7.29 -6.92 -13.86
CA ILE A 83 5.83 -6.96 -13.77
C ILE A 83 5.38 -8.13 -12.89
N ASN A 84 5.97 -9.30 -13.06
CA ASN A 84 5.63 -10.47 -12.25
C ASN A 84 5.92 -10.22 -10.77
N ALA A 85 7.07 -9.63 -10.44
CA ALA A 85 7.41 -9.32 -9.06
C ALA A 85 6.46 -8.28 -8.46
N GLN A 86 6.08 -7.27 -9.24
CA GLN A 86 5.12 -6.26 -8.78
C GLN A 86 3.74 -6.85 -8.53
N LEU A 87 3.29 -7.73 -9.40
CA LEU A 87 2.02 -8.44 -9.18
C LEU A 87 2.08 -9.32 -7.92
N ASP A 88 3.22 -9.96 -7.68
CA ASP A 88 3.41 -10.72 -6.45
C ASP A 88 3.38 -9.82 -5.22
N ASP A 89 3.93 -8.61 -5.32
CA ASP A 89 3.86 -7.64 -4.22
C ASP A 89 2.42 -7.25 -3.92
N TRP A 90 1.60 -6.99 -4.95
CA TRP A 90 0.17 -6.75 -4.77
C TRP A 90 -0.52 -7.92 -4.05
N ARG A 91 -0.27 -9.15 -4.51
CA ARG A 91 -0.85 -10.35 -3.89
C ARG A 91 -0.45 -10.49 -2.43
N THR A 92 0.82 -10.24 -2.13
CA THR A 92 1.35 -10.31 -0.78
C THR A 92 0.68 -9.28 0.12
N MET A 93 0.55 -8.04 -0.36
CA MET A 93 -0.07 -6.96 0.42
C MET A 93 -1.56 -7.22 0.63
N ILE A 94 -2.26 -7.71 -0.38
CA ILE A 94 -3.68 -8.09 -0.25
C ILE A 94 -3.84 -9.16 0.82
N ARG A 95 -3.01 -10.20 0.77
CA ARG A 95 -3.06 -11.30 1.75
C ARG A 95 -2.79 -10.80 3.16
N HIS A 96 -1.78 -9.95 3.32
CA HIS A 96 -1.47 -9.37 4.62
C HIS A 96 -2.64 -8.58 5.19
N ILE A 97 -3.28 -7.76 4.35
CA ILE A 97 -4.45 -6.97 4.75
C ILE A 97 -5.61 -7.87 5.14
N GLN A 98 -5.85 -8.93 4.39
CA GLN A 98 -6.95 -9.87 4.68
C GLN A 98 -6.80 -10.52 6.06
N GLU A 99 -5.59 -10.63 6.56
CA GLU A 99 -5.30 -11.24 7.86
C GLU A 99 -5.40 -10.24 9.02
N ARG A 100 -5.52 -8.95 8.75
CA ARG A 100 -5.61 -7.94 9.80
C ARG A 100 -7.04 -7.84 10.33
N LYS A 101 -7.16 -7.92 11.66
CA LYS A 101 -8.46 -7.84 12.32
C LYS A 101 -8.94 -6.41 12.53
N SER A 102 -8.06 -5.44 12.38
CA SER A 102 -8.37 -4.03 12.65
C SER A 102 -9.04 -3.32 11.47
N ILE A 103 -9.22 -4.00 10.36
CA ILE A 103 -9.86 -3.46 9.15
C ILE A 103 -10.91 -4.45 8.65
N ASP A 104 -11.78 -3.97 7.76
CA ASP A 104 -12.78 -4.82 7.12
C ASP A 104 -12.16 -5.52 5.91
N SER A 105 -11.75 -6.77 6.10
CA SER A 105 -11.08 -7.55 5.06
C SER A 105 -11.98 -7.88 3.86
N LYS A 106 -13.27 -7.62 3.94
CA LYS A 106 -14.22 -7.81 2.85
C LYS A 106 -14.39 -6.57 1.98
N ARG A 107 -13.85 -5.43 2.41
CA ARG A 107 -13.96 -4.16 1.70
C ARG A 107 -12.58 -3.61 1.41
N ILE A 108 -11.89 -4.25 0.45
CA ILE A 108 -10.57 -3.86 0.01
C ILE A 108 -10.69 -3.26 -1.38
N VAL A 109 -10.22 -2.02 -1.53
CA VAL A 109 -10.19 -1.32 -2.81
C VAL A 109 -8.73 -1.23 -3.26
N LEU A 110 -8.48 -1.59 -4.51
CA LEU A 110 -7.15 -1.47 -5.11
C LEU A 110 -7.09 -0.16 -5.89
N TRP A 111 -6.04 0.60 -5.68
CA TRP A 111 -5.85 1.90 -6.34
C TRP A 111 -4.45 1.97 -6.91
N GLY A 112 -4.34 2.25 -8.19
CA GLY A 112 -3.05 2.35 -8.85
C GLY A 112 -3.06 3.42 -9.92
N THR A 113 -1.87 3.96 -10.25
CA THR A 113 -1.67 4.93 -11.32
C THR A 113 -0.64 4.40 -12.31
N ALA A 114 -0.72 4.86 -13.56
CA ALA A 114 0.21 4.47 -14.62
C ALA A 114 0.36 2.94 -14.67
N LEU A 115 1.56 2.41 -14.49
CA LEU A 115 1.80 0.96 -14.54
C LEU A 115 0.97 0.20 -13.49
N SER A 116 0.85 0.75 -12.28
CA SER A 116 0.03 0.12 -11.23
C SER A 116 -1.45 0.11 -11.59
N GLY A 117 -1.94 1.07 -12.36
CA GLY A 117 -3.31 1.05 -12.88
C GLY A 117 -3.58 -0.17 -13.74
N GLY A 118 -2.57 -0.66 -14.45
CA GLY A 118 -2.67 -1.89 -15.22
C GLY A 118 -2.64 -3.16 -14.37
N HIS A 119 -2.09 -3.08 -13.14
CA HIS A 119 -2.01 -4.23 -12.23
C HIS A 119 -3.30 -4.48 -11.46
N VAL A 120 -4.02 -3.42 -11.15
CA VAL A 120 -5.23 -3.51 -10.30
C VAL A 120 -6.54 -3.85 -11.08
#